data_9348739b7f4bba649331ca243f5409fe
#
_entry.id   9348739b7f4bba649331ca243f5409fe
#
_cell.length_a   1.000
_cell.length_b   1.000
_cell.length_c   1.000
_cell.angle_alpha   90.00
_cell.angle_beta   90.00
_cell.angle_gamma   90.00
#
_symmetry.space_group_name_H-M   'P 1'
#
loop_
_entity.id
_entity.type
_entity.pdbx_description
1 polymer ?
#
loop_
_entity_poly.entity_id
_entity_poly.type
_entity_poly.pdbx_seq_one_letter_code
_entity_poly.pdbx_strand_id
1 'polypeptide(L)'
;MCIRDRYIVEWSLIMDIIKKIAEELEVKTSQVDAAVKLIDEGCTIPFIARYRKEVTGALNDEQLRALDDRLKYLRNLEDRKTQVIASIEEQGKLTEELKEQIIKAETMVLVEDLYRPYKQKRRTRATIAKEKGLEPLAAYIKEQNAVKDILTEAAKYISDEEGKEVNSADEAVAGALDIIAEQISDVADYRTYIRDITFKEGKLVVTAKDENADSVYENYYDYNEAIASIPGHRILAINRGESEKFLTVKVEAPKDRILRYLAKQEITADNEFTTPYLTACIEDSYDRLIAPAIEREIRSTLTDNAQDGAIKVFGKNLEQLLLQPPIAGRVVLGWDPGFRNGCKLAIVDATGKVLATKVVYPTEPFNKVEETKKIVADLIKKYGVTLISCGNGTASRESEQIISDMIKEYNLAGVDYVITNEAGASVYSASKLATEEFPDFDVAQRSAVSIARRVQDPLAELVKIDPKSIGVGQYQHDMNQKKLSETLTGVVEDSVNKVGVDLNTASASLLEYISGISKAVAKNIVDYRETNGRFTNRKQLLKVAKLGPKAFEQCAGLSLIHI
;
A
#
# COMPACT_ATOMS: atom_id res chain seq x y z
N MET A 1 9.62 -16.94 45.46
CA MET A 1 9.91 -16.89 44.02
C MET A 1 10.06 -15.45 43.60
N CYS A 2 11.26 -15.05 43.20
CA CYS A 2 11.60 -13.63 42.99
C CYS A 2 10.89 -13.07 41.76
N ILE A 3 10.46 -11.80 41.81
CA ILE A 3 9.83 -11.09 40.68
C ILE A 3 10.67 -11.22 39.39
N ARG A 4 11.99 -11.34 39.56
CA ARG A 4 12.97 -11.52 38.47
C ARG A 4 12.82 -12.87 37.72
N ASP A 5 12.41 -13.94 38.42
CA ASP A 5 12.24 -15.27 37.84
C ASP A 5 10.93 -15.39 37.03
N ARG A 6 9.91 -14.61 37.39
CA ARG A 6 8.66 -14.52 36.66
C ARG A 6 8.86 -13.85 35.28
N TYR A 7 9.66 -12.80 35.21
CA TYR A 7 10.01 -12.14 33.95
C TYR A 7 10.85 -13.03 33.01
N ILE A 8 11.75 -13.86 33.55
CA ILE A 8 12.60 -14.71 32.71
C ILE A 8 11.81 -15.85 32.06
N VAL A 9 10.79 -16.40 32.72
CA VAL A 9 9.91 -17.45 32.17
C VAL A 9 8.95 -16.86 31.14
N GLU A 10 8.45 -15.63 31.34
CA GLU A 10 7.60 -14.93 30.36
C GLU A 10 8.34 -14.60 29.07
N TRP A 11 9.62 -14.25 29.12
CA TRP A 11 10.42 -13.94 27.93
C TRP A 11 10.71 -15.17 27.04
N SER A 12 10.67 -16.39 27.57
CA SER A 12 10.88 -17.60 26.79
C SER A 12 9.66 -18.04 25.95
N LEU A 13 8.49 -17.44 26.21
CA LEU A 13 7.22 -17.73 25.54
C LEU A 13 6.86 -16.70 24.46
N ILE A 14 7.52 -15.53 24.44
CA ILE A 14 7.34 -14.51 23.41
C ILE A 14 7.99 -15.00 22.11
N MET A 15 7.30 -14.79 20.98
CA MET A 15 7.85 -15.14 19.68
C MET A 15 9.24 -14.52 19.48
N ASP A 16 10.23 -15.33 19.14
CA ASP A 16 11.55 -14.84 18.76
C ASP A 16 11.46 -14.18 17.36
N ILE A 17 11.15 -12.88 17.37
CA ILE A 17 10.94 -12.07 16.15
C ILE A 17 12.16 -12.15 15.24
N ILE A 18 13.37 -12.11 15.80
CA ILE A 18 14.61 -12.13 15.04
C ILE A 18 14.75 -13.47 14.32
N LYS A 19 14.50 -14.58 15.01
CA LYS A 19 14.54 -15.92 14.45
C LYS A 19 13.48 -16.10 13.36
N LYS A 20 12.24 -15.66 13.60
CA LYS A 20 11.14 -15.75 12.64
C LYS A 20 11.44 -15.00 11.35
N ILE A 21 11.94 -13.76 11.45
CA ILE A 21 12.34 -12.97 10.28
C ILE A 21 13.49 -13.65 9.52
N ALA A 22 14.47 -14.20 10.25
CA ALA A 22 15.60 -14.88 9.63
C ALA A 22 15.17 -16.11 8.81
N GLU A 23 14.23 -16.90 9.33
CA GLU A 23 13.64 -18.05 8.65
C GLU A 23 12.84 -17.61 7.41
N GLU A 24 12.00 -16.58 7.52
CA GLU A 24 11.15 -16.10 6.41
C GLU A 24 11.95 -15.45 5.27
N LEU A 25 13.05 -14.76 5.58
CA LEU A 25 13.92 -14.12 4.59
C LEU A 25 15.09 -15.00 4.12
N GLU A 26 15.20 -16.22 4.64
CA GLU A 26 16.28 -17.17 4.35
C GLU A 26 17.68 -16.58 4.61
N VAL A 27 17.83 -15.83 5.71
CA VAL A 27 19.09 -15.20 6.13
C VAL A 27 19.50 -15.66 7.53
N LYS A 28 20.72 -15.34 7.94
CA LYS A 28 21.20 -15.73 9.27
C LYS A 28 20.59 -14.85 10.36
N THR A 29 20.26 -15.42 11.51
CA THR A 29 19.74 -14.72 12.70
C THR A 29 20.64 -13.54 13.11
N SER A 30 21.96 -13.70 13.02
CA SER A 30 22.93 -12.65 13.33
C SER A 30 22.83 -11.44 12.38
N GLN A 31 22.45 -11.65 11.11
CA GLN A 31 22.26 -10.57 10.14
C GLN A 31 21.01 -9.76 10.49
N VAL A 32 19.92 -10.45 10.86
CA VAL A 32 18.68 -9.81 11.30
C VAL A 32 18.88 -9.03 12.59
N ASP A 33 19.53 -9.62 13.60
CA ASP A 33 19.83 -8.95 14.87
C ASP A 33 20.65 -7.66 14.67
N ALA A 34 21.68 -7.72 13.83
CA ALA A 34 22.50 -6.57 13.49
C ALA A 34 21.70 -5.47 12.76
N ALA A 35 20.84 -5.87 11.81
CA ALA A 35 20.00 -4.93 11.07
C ALA A 35 18.95 -4.27 11.98
N VAL A 36 18.29 -5.05 12.85
CA VAL A 36 17.30 -4.53 13.82
C VAL A 36 17.95 -3.52 14.77
N LYS A 37 19.14 -3.79 15.30
CA LYS A 37 19.86 -2.83 16.16
C LYS A 37 20.12 -1.51 15.45
N LEU A 38 20.57 -1.55 14.20
CA LEU A 38 20.82 -0.34 13.41
C LEU A 38 19.52 0.44 13.10
N ILE A 39 18.42 -0.26 12.82
CA ILE A 39 17.10 0.35 12.63
C ILE A 39 16.63 1.03 13.92
N ASP A 40 16.74 0.36 15.06
CA ASP A 40 16.35 0.90 16.37
C ASP A 40 17.22 2.09 16.81
N GLU A 41 18.48 2.16 16.37
CA GLU A 41 19.36 3.31 16.51
C GLU A 41 18.96 4.48 15.59
N GLY A 42 18.00 4.26 14.68
CA GLY A 42 17.48 5.28 13.75
C GLY A 42 18.34 5.46 12.50
N CYS A 43 19.10 4.43 12.10
CA CYS A 43 19.76 4.41 10.80
C CYS A 43 18.73 4.17 9.70
N THR A 44 18.87 4.89 8.56
CA THR A 44 17.99 4.69 7.40
C THR A 44 18.39 3.43 6.61
N ILE A 45 17.43 2.80 5.94
CA ILE A 45 17.68 1.59 5.13
C ILE A 45 18.77 1.82 4.06
N PRO A 46 18.76 2.92 3.26
CA PRO A 46 19.84 3.17 2.30
C PRO A 46 21.23 3.31 2.93
N PHE A 47 21.30 3.90 4.13
CA PHE A 47 22.56 3.99 4.86
C PHE A 47 23.06 2.61 5.31
N ILE A 48 22.19 1.78 5.87
CA ILE A 48 22.53 0.42 6.31
C ILE A 48 23.01 -0.40 5.10
N ALA A 49 22.24 -0.40 4.02
CA ALA A 49 22.54 -1.16 2.80
C ALA A 49 23.90 -0.80 2.18
N ARG A 50 24.33 0.44 2.32
CA ARG A 50 25.56 0.92 1.68
C ARG A 50 26.77 0.93 2.59
N TYR A 51 26.63 1.36 3.85
CA TYR A 51 27.73 1.64 4.76
C TYR A 51 27.83 0.75 5.98
N ARG A 52 26.94 -0.26 6.11
CA ARG A 52 26.95 -1.23 7.21
C ARG A 52 26.89 -2.68 6.71
N LYS A 53 27.36 -2.90 5.48
CA LYS A 53 27.37 -4.22 4.84
C LYS A 53 28.12 -5.27 5.64
N GLU A 54 29.28 -4.90 6.21
CA GLU A 54 30.06 -5.81 7.03
C GLU A 54 29.31 -6.22 8.30
N VAL A 55 28.54 -5.32 8.89
CA VAL A 55 27.78 -5.55 10.12
C VAL A 55 26.54 -6.42 9.84
N THR A 56 25.85 -6.14 8.73
CA THR A 56 24.61 -6.86 8.36
C THR A 56 24.87 -8.10 7.49
N GLY A 57 26.15 -8.46 7.24
CA GLY A 57 26.47 -9.59 6.38
C GLY A 57 25.97 -9.41 4.96
N ALA A 58 26.05 -8.20 4.42
CA ALA A 58 25.72 -7.78 3.05
C ALA A 58 24.23 -7.92 2.67
N LEU A 59 23.30 -7.75 3.62
CA LEU A 59 21.88 -7.59 3.28
C LEU A 59 21.71 -6.41 2.31
N ASN A 60 20.94 -6.65 1.25
CA ASN A 60 20.65 -5.61 0.26
C ASN A 60 19.45 -4.74 0.72
N ASP A 61 19.18 -3.67 -0.02
CA ASP A 61 18.10 -2.72 0.26
C ASP A 61 16.71 -3.37 0.25
N GLU A 62 16.44 -4.30 -0.67
CA GLU A 62 15.17 -5.03 -0.75
C GLU A 62 14.96 -5.94 0.48
N GLN A 63 16.00 -6.69 0.87
CA GLN A 63 15.97 -7.52 2.07
C GLN A 63 15.79 -6.69 3.35
N LEU A 64 16.46 -5.56 3.46
CA LEU A 64 16.34 -4.66 4.61
C LEU A 64 14.96 -4.01 4.71
N ARG A 65 14.33 -3.65 3.57
CA ARG A 65 12.94 -3.15 3.58
C ARG A 65 11.96 -4.24 3.97
N ALA A 66 12.08 -5.44 3.41
CA ALA A 66 11.25 -6.57 3.79
C ALA A 66 11.40 -6.90 5.29
N LEU A 67 12.62 -6.83 5.82
CA LEU A 67 12.91 -7.01 7.24
C LEU A 67 12.22 -5.94 8.10
N ASP A 68 12.31 -4.68 7.74
CA ASP A 68 11.71 -3.56 8.48
C ASP A 68 10.17 -3.65 8.49
N ASP A 69 9.56 -3.94 7.36
CA ASP A 69 8.11 -4.14 7.25
C ASP A 69 7.65 -5.33 8.11
N ARG A 70 8.40 -6.45 8.06
CA ARG A 70 8.08 -7.64 8.84
C ARG A 70 8.30 -7.42 10.34
N LEU A 71 9.35 -6.71 10.70
CA LEU A 71 9.65 -6.32 12.09
C LEU A 71 8.50 -5.49 12.70
N LYS A 72 8.01 -4.50 11.96
CA LYS A 72 6.86 -3.69 12.37
C LYS A 72 5.60 -4.53 12.56
N TYR A 73 5.32 -5.43 11.61
CA TYR A 73 4.17 -6.34 11.73
C TYR A 73 4.25 -7.25 12.94
N LEU A 74 5.40 -7.91 13.19
CA LEU A 74 5.57 -8.84 14.30
C LEU A 74 5.55 -8.12 15.66
N ARG A 75 6.14 -6.92 15.75
CA ARG A 75 6.02 -6.09 16.96
C ARG A 75 4.56 -5.73 17.25
N ASN A 76 3.81 -5.29 16.25
CA ASN A 76 2.38 -5.02 16.40
C ASN A 76 1.58 -6.26 16.81
N LEU A 77 1.96 -7.45 16.31
CA LEU A 77 1.32 -8.71 16.65
C LEU A 77 1.57 -9.04 18.15
N GLU A 78 2.80 -8.92 18.64
CA GLU A 78 3.13 -9.18 20.04
C GLU A 78 2.47 -8.16 20.99
N ASP A 79 2.45 -6.89 20.62
CA ASP A 79 1.72 -5.85 21.36
C ASP A 79 0.22 -6.19 21.44
N ARG A 80 -0.34 -6.68 20.34
CA ARG A 80 -1.77 -7.06 20.30
C ARG A 80 -2.05 -8.28 21.15
N LYS A 81 -1.20 -9.32 21.13
CA LYS A 81 -1.30 -10.49 22.02
C LYS A 81 -1.32 -10.07 23.49
N THR A 82 -0.39 -9.18 23.87
CA THR A 82 -0.32 -8.64 25.24
C THR A 82 -1.60 -7.92 25.64
N GLN A 83 -2.15 -7.07 24.77
CA GLN A 83 -3.41 -6.36 25.04
C GLN A 83 -4.60 -7.34 25.18
N VAL A 84 -4.66 -8.37 24.33
CA VAL A 84 -5.73 -9.36 24.36
C VAL A 84 -5.67 -10.20 25.62
N ILE A 85 -4.49 -10.68 26.01
CA ILE A 85 -4.29 -11.44 27.26
C ILE A 85 -4.73 -10.60 28.46
N ALA A 86 -4.27 -9.36 28.57
CA ALA A 86 -4.66 -8.46 29.66
C ALA A 86 -6.18 -8.23 29.71
N SER A 87 -6.82 -8.02 28.56
CA SER A 87 -8.28 -7.81 28.49
C SER A 87 -9.10 -9.04 28.92
N ILE A 88 -8.62 -10.25 28.61
CA ILE A 88 -9.29 -11.49 29.01
C ILE A 88 -9.03 -11.77 30.51
N GLU A 89 -7.84 -11.46 31.02
CA GLU A 89 -7.47 -11.60 32.41
C GLU A 89 -8.31 -10.67 33.31
N GLU A 90 -8.52 -9.41 32.91
CA GLU A 90 -9.41 -8.46 33.59
C GLU A 90 -10.85 -8.97 33.71
N GLN A 91 -11.30 -9.78 32.74
CA GLN A 91 -12.61 -10.44 32.78
C GLN A 91 -12.64 -11.70 33.66
N GLY A 92 -11.49 -12.13 34.20
CA GLY A 92 -11.38 -13.37 35.00
C GLY A 92 -11.60 -14.66 34.19
N LYS A 93 -11.44 -14.61 32.88
CA LYS A 93 -11.74 -15.72 31.95
C LYS A 93 -10.50 -16.32 31.28
N LEU A 94 -9.29 -15.83 31.62
CA LEU A 94 -8.05 -16.33 31.04
C LEU A 94 -7.71 -17.70 31.64
N THR A 95 -7.61 -18.71 30.77
CA THR A 95 -7.08 -20.04 31.11
C THR A 95 -5.65 -20.18 30.59
N GLU A 96 -4.83 -21.05 31.20
CA GLU A 96 -3.45 -21.28 30.74
C GLU A 96 -3.42 -21.81 29.29
N GLU A 97 -4.37 -22.65 28.90
CA GLU A 97 -4.48 -23.17 27.54
C GLU A 97 -4.75 -22.05 26.52
N LEU A 98 -5.70 -21.15 26.83
CA LEU A 98 -6.02 -20.01 25.97
C LEU A 98 -4.82 -19.04 25.86
N LYS A 99 -4.15 -18.77 26.99
CA LYS A 99 -2.93 -17.95 27.00
C LYS A 99 -1.86 -18.55 26.10
N GLU A 100 -1.64 -19.86 26.18
CA GLU A 100 -0.68 -20.57 25.34
C GLU A 100 -1.08 -20.51 23.84
N GLN A 101 -2.37 -20.66 23.51
CA GLN A 101 -2.86 -20.52 22.14
C GLN A 101 -2.63 -19.10 21.58
N ILE A 102 -2.91 -18.06 22.38
CA ILE A 102 -2.69 -16.66 21.98
C ILE A 102 -1.19 -16.40 21.76
N ILE A 103 -0.33 -16.87 22.65
CA ILE A 103 1.12 -16.72 22.53
C ILE A 103 1.65 -17.40 21.24
N LYS A 104 1.17 -18.61 20.96
CA LYS A 104 1.54 -19.38 19.75
C LYS A 104 0.95 -18.86 18.46
N ALA A 105 -0.03 -17.97 18.50
CA ALA A 105 -0.66 -17.43 17.29
C ALA A 105 0.35 -16.69 16.42
N GLU A 106 0.47 -17.06 15.16
CA GLU A 106 1.42 -16.49 14.20
C GLU A 106 0.85 -15.34 13.37
N THR A 107 -0.45 -15.09 13.47
CA THR A 107 -1.14 -14.07 12.69
C THR A 107 -2.10 -13.25 13.54
N MET A 108 -2.27 -11.98 13.16
CA MET A 108 -3.25 -11.09 13.79
C MET A 108 -4.67 -11.65 13.73
N VAL A 109 -5.03 -12.32 12.63
CA VAL A 109 -6.35 -12.91 12.40
C VAL A 109 -6.65 -13.99 13.45
N LEU A 110 -5.67 -14.89 13.71
CA LEU A 110 -5.84 -15.93 14.71
C LEU A 110 -5.97 -15.35 16.13
N VAL A 111 -5.20 -14.31 16.46
CA VAL A 111 -5.33 -13.61 17.74
C VAL A 111 -6.73 -13.00 17.90
N GLU A 112 -7.27 -12.38 16.85
CA GLU A 112 -8.62 -11.80 16.88
C GLU A 112 -9.72 -12.89 16.94
N ASP A 113 -9.54 -14.04 16.31
CA ASP A 113 -10.47 -15.17 16.41
C ASP A 113 -10.48 -15.76 17.82
N LEU A 114 -9.32 -15.93 18.46
CA LEU A 114 -9.23 -16.38 19.86
C LEU A 114 -9.82 -15.37 20.85
N TYR A 115 -9.68 -14.07 20.56
CA TYR A 115 -10.25 -13.00 21.39
C TYR A 115 -11.76 -12.82 21.21
N ARG A 116 -12.32 -13.29 20.10
CA ARG A 116 -13.71 -13.03 19.70
C ARG A 116 -14.78 -13.37 20.75
N PRO A 117 -14.71 -14.49 21.48
CA PRO A 117 -15.67 -14.81 22.53
C PRO A 117 -15.67 -13.82 23.72
N TYR A 118 -14.53 -13.14 23.94
CA TYR A 118 -14.28 -12.25 25.07
C TYR A 118 -14.42 -10.76 24.71
N LYS A 119 -14.52 -10.46 23.42
CA LYS A 119 -14.66 -9.09 22.93
C LYS A 119 -16.01 -8.53 23.31
N GLN A 120 -16.06 -7.32 23.85
CA GLN A 120 -17.33 -6.62 24.07
C GLN A 120 -18.08 -6.47 22.75
N LYS A 121 -19.21 -7.16 22.65
CA LYS A 121 -20.09 -7.10 21.50
C LYS A 121 -21.15 -6.03 21.70
N ARG A 122 -21.62 -5.41 20.62
CA ARG A 122 -22.88 -4.65 20.66
C ARG A 122 -24.01 -5.61 20.97
N ARG A 123 -25.16 -5.08 21.48
CA ARG A 123 -26.33 -5.86 21.81
C ARG A 123 -26.78 -6.74 20.62
N THR A 124 -26.49 -8.05 20.70
CA THR A 124 -26.81 -9.05 19.68
C THR A 124 -28.10 -9.76 20.02
N ARG A 125 -28.67 -10.57 19.07
CA ARG A 125 -29.80 -11.43 19.38
C ARG A 125 -29.48 -12.41 20.52
N ALA A 126 -28.27 -12.99 20.49
CA ALA A 126 -27.80 -13.86 21.57
C ALA A 126 -27.70 -13.15 22.92
N THR A 127 -27.21 -11.91 22.95
CA THR A 127 -27.15 -11.11 24.17
C THR A 127 -28.55 -10.86 24.75
N ILE A 128 -29.50 -10.50 23.87
CA ILE A 128 -30.92 -10.33 24.27
C ILE A 128 -31.50 -11.63 24.82
N ALA A 129 -31.24 -12.76 24.17
CA ALA A 129 -31.70 -14.06 24.64
C ALA A 129 -31.10 -14.45 25.99
N LYS A 130 -29.83 -14.12 26.25
CA LYS A 130 -29.17 -14.30 27.54
C LYS A 130 -29.78 -13.41 28.63
N GLU A 131 -30.09 -12.15 28.32
CA GLU A 131 -30.78 -11.22 29.21
C GLU A 131 -32.17 -11.76 29.60
N LYS A 132 -32.85 -12.47 28.67
CA LYS A 132 -34.12 -13.16 28.90
C LYS A 132 -33.98 -14.48 29.69
N GLY A 133 -32.76 -14.90 30.04
CA GLY A 133 -32.53 -16.11 30.83
C GLY A 133 -32.59 -17.42 30.05
N LEU A 134 -32.35 -17.40 28.71
CA LEU A 134 -32.47 -18.58 27.85
C LEU A 134 -31.18 -19.42 27.74
N GLU A 135 -30.08 -19.05 28.44
CA GLU A 135 -28.84 -19.83 28.45
C GLU A 135 -29.02 -21.29 28.91
N PRO A 136 -29.79 -21.60 29.97
CA PRO A 136 -29.98 -23.01 30.37
C PRO A 136 -30.72 -23.84 29.31
N LEU A 137 -31.64 -23.23 28.54
CA LEU A 137 -32.33 -23.93 27.44
C LEU A 137 -31.34 -24.20 26.28
N ALA A 138 -30.45 -23.23 25.98
CA ALA A 138 -29.40 -23.44 25.01
C ALA A 138 -28.43 -24.57 25.43
N ALA A 139 -28.03 -24.62 26.69
CA ALA A 139 -27.21 -25.70 27.24
C ALA A 139 -27.92 -27.06 27.14
N TYR A 140 -29.21 -27.14 27.48
CA TYR A 140 -30.02 -28.35 27.40
C TYR A 140 -30.09 -28.91 25.95
N ILE A 141 -30.24 -28.03 24.95
CA ILE A 141 -30.23 -28.43 23.54
C ILE A 141 -28.82 -28.95 23.14
N LYS A 142 -27.76 -28.31 23.60
CA LYS A 142 -26.38 -28.70 23.31
C LYS A 142 -25.93 -30.01 23.97
N GLU A 143 -26.51 -30.38 25.11
CA GLU A 143 -26.22 -31.66 25.78
C GLU A 143 -26.71 -32.87 24.98
N GLN A 144 -27.65 -32.70 24.04
CA GLN A 144 -28.18 -33.74 23.16
C GLN A 144 -28.72 -34.97 23.87
N ASN A 145 -29.19 -34.80 25.12
CA ASN A 145 -29.71 -35.83 25.98
C ASN A 145 -31.25 -35.73 26.15
N ALA A 146 -31.92 -34.95 25.30
CA ALA A 146 -33.36 -34.73 25.42
C ALA A 146 -34.15 -36.05 25.24
N VAL A 147 -35.08 -36.30 26.15
CA VAL A 147 -35.99 -37.45 26.14
C VAL A 147 -37.43 -37.06 25.79
N LYS A 148 -37.65 -35.78 25.52
CA LYS A 148 -38.94 -35.17 25.15
C LYS A 148 -38.73 -34.05 24.15
N ASP A 149 -39.77 -33.68 23.45
CA ASP A 149 -39.79 -32.53 22.55
C ASP A 149 -39.25 -31.27 23.26
N ILE A 150 -38.37 -30.57 22.59
CA ILE A 150 -37.73 -29.35 23.07
C ILE A 150 -38.73 -28.26 23.41
N LEU A 151 -39.85 -28.16 22.70
CA LEU A 151 -40.94 -27.23 23.01
C LEU A 151 -41.54 -27.46 24.40
N THR A 152 -41.55 -28.70 24.88
CA THR A 152 -42.00 -29.02 26.25
C THR A 152 -41.07 -28.44 27.31
N GLU A 153 -39.78 -28.48 27.08
CA GLU A 153 -38.78 -27.86 27.97
C GLU A 153 -38.81 -26.33 27.84
N ALA A 154 -38.90 -25.82 26.62
CA ALA A 154 -38.95 -24.41 26.31
C ALA A 154 -40.16 -23.69 26.94
N ALA A 155 -41.30 -24.37 27.10
CA ALA A 155 -42.48 -23.81 27.77
C ALA A 155 -42.19 -23.33 29.21
N LYS A 156 -41.17 -23.85 29.87
CA LYS A 156 -40.78 -23.42 31.23
C LYS A 156 -40.12 -22.03 31.26
N TYR A 157 -39.70 -21.52 30.13
CA TYR A 157 -39.02 -20.24 29.98
C TYR A 157 -39.93 -19.12 29.47
N ILE A 158 -41.24 -19.38 29.32
CA ILE A 158 -42.25 -18.37 29.04
C ILE A 158 -42.33 -17.43 30.25
N SER A 159 -42.21 -16.14 30.03
CA SER A 159 -42.18 -15.12 31.08
C SER A 159 -42.80 -13.81 30.61
N ASP A 160 -43.61 -13.21 31.47
CA ASP A 160 -44.19 -11.88 31.30
C ASP A 160 -43.42 -10.82 32.11
N GLU A 161 -42.20 -11.15 32.64
CA GLU A 161 -41.38 -10.23 33.42
C GLU A 161 -40.89 -9.08 32.52
N GLU A 162 -41.11 -7.84 32.95
CA GLU A 162 -40.73 -6.65 32.19
C GLU A 162 -39.23 -6.65 31.84
N GLY A 163 -38.93 -6.55 30.56
CA GLY A 163 -37.54 -6.62 30.01
C GLY A 163 -37.04 -8.04 29.76
N LYS A 164 -37.79 -9.10 30.13
CA LYS A 164 -37.48 -10.51 29.87
C LYS A 164 -38.64 -11.27 29.26
N GLU A 165 -39.57 -10.55 28.60
CA GLU A 165 -40.77 -11.15 28.04
C GLU A 165 -40.41 -12.23 27.01
N VAL A 166 -40.98 -13.42 27.20
CA VAL A 166 -40.92 -14.56 26.27
C VAL A 166 -42.35 -15.05 26.09
N ASN A 167 -42.95 -14.79 24.94
CA ASN A 167 -44.39 -14.96 24.74
C ASN A 167 -44.77 -16.38 24.35
N SER A 168 -43.82 -17.21 23.89
CA SER A 168 -44.10 -18.58 23.47
C SER A 168 -42.88 -19.49 23.63
N ALA A 169 -43.14 -20.82 23.63
CA ALA A 169 -42.07 -21.81 23.60
C ALA A 169 -41.19 -21.70 22.34
N ASP A 170 -41.79 -21.36 21.20
CA ASP A 170 -41.07 -21.15 19.95
C ASP A 170 -40.11 -19.95 20.04
N GLU A 171 -40.53 -18.84 20.70
CA GLU A 171 -39.65 -17.69 20.95
C GLU A 171 -38.48 -18.06 21.88
N ALA A 172 -38.76 -18.88 22.91
CA ALA A 172 -37.70 -19.38 23.79
C ALA A 172 -36.69 -20.25 23.03
N VAL A 173 -37.15 -21.16 22.17
CA VAL A 173 -36.27 -21.98 21.33
C VAL A 173 -35.47 -21.10 20.37
N ALA A 174 -36.09 -20.16 19.67
CA ALA A 174 -35.42 -19.26 18.76
C ALA A 174 -34.30 -18.46 19.48
N GLY A 175 -34.58 -17.96 20.68
CA GLY A 175 -33.56 -17.29 21.49
C GLY A 175 -32.42 -18.22 21.93
N ALA A 176 -32.72 -19.43 22.33
CA ALA A 176 -31.73 -20.45 22.68
C ALA A 176 -30.83 -20.80 21.48
N LEU A 177 -31.41 -20.94 20.27
CA LEU A 177 -30.68 -21.18 19.04
C LEU A 177 -29.80 -19.99 18.63
N ASP A 178 -30.26 -18.75 18.85
CA ASP A 178 -29.40 -17.56 18.63
C ASP A 178 -28.17 -17.58 19.54
N ILE A 179 -28.28 -18.04 20.78
CA ILE A 179 -27.14 -18.22 21.69
C ILE A 179 -26.18 -19.29 21.15
N ILE A 180 -26.69 -20.45 20.74
CA ILE A 180 -25.87 -21.54 20.18
C ILE A 180 -25.19 -21.11 18.88
N ALA A 181 -25.93 -20.45 17.98
CA ALA A 181 -25.38 -19.96 16.71
C ALA A 181 -24.20 -18.99 16.94
N GLU A 182 -24.31 -18.09 17.92
CA GLU A 182 -23.22 -17.19 18.27
C GLU A 182 -22.04 -17.96 18.86
N GLN A 183 -22.25 -18.93 19.73
CA GLN A 183 -21.20 -19.79 20.29
C GLN A 183 -20.43 -20.53 19.18
N ILE A 184 -21.13 -21.15 18.22
CA ILE A 184 -20.54 -21.83 17.07
C ILE A 184 -19.69 -20.84 16.26
N SER A 185 -20.24 -19.64 16.01
CA SER A 185 -19.55 -18.61 15.22
C SER A 185 -18.27 -18.05 15.87
N ASP A 186 -18.14 -18.21 17.19
CA ASP A 186 -17.02 -17.71 17.97
C ASP A 186 -15.88 -18.74 18.13
N VAL A 187 -16.07 -19.99 17.69
CA VAL A 187 -15.01 -21.02 17.77
C VAL A 187 -13.91 -20.71 16.75
N ALA A 188 -12.71 -20.43 17.24
CA ALA A 188 -11.57 -20.05 16.40
C ALA A 188 -11.16 -21.14 15.38
N ASP A 189 -11.19 -22.42 15.79
CA ASP A 189 -10.84 -23.55 14.91
C ASP A 189 -11.83 -23.69 13.75
N TYR A 190 -13.12 -23.46 13.97
CA TYR A 190 -14.12 -23.49 12.91
C TYR A 190 -13.86 -22.38 11.89
N ARG A 191 -13.60 -21.17 12.37
CA ARG A 191 -13.28 -20.03 11.51
C ARG A 191 -12.03 -20.27 10.69
N THR A 192 -10.98 -20.81 11.32
CA THR A 192 -9.72 -21.14 10.63
C THR A 192 -9.98 -22.17 9.52
N TYR A 193 -10.66 -23.27 9.83
CA TYR A 193 -10.99 -24.29 8.83
C TYR A 193 -11.83 -23.72 7.68
N ILE A 194 -12.86 -22.94 7.98
CA ILE A 194 -13.77 -22.37 6.97
C ILE A 194 -13.03 -21.37 6.08
N ARG A 195 -12.16 -20.54 6.66
CA ARG A 195 -11.31 -19.60 5.93
C ARG A 195 -10.37 -20.34 4.96
N ASP A 196 -9.67 -21.34 5.46
CA ASP A 196 -8.69 -22.09 4.68
C ASP A 196 -9.34 -22.83 3.51
N ILE A 197 -10.45 -23.51 3.77
CA ILE A 197 -11.14 -24.25 2.71
C ILE A 197 -11.79 -23.31 1.69
N THR A 198 -12.33 -22.17 2.13
CA THR A 198 -12.91 -21.16 1.22
C THR A 198 -11.83 -20.53 0.37
N PHE A 199 -10.66 -20.24 0.93
CA PHE A 199 -9.53 -19.72 0.16
C PHE A 199 -9.02 -20.74 -0.87
N LYS A 200 -8.97 -22.03 -0.49
CA LYS A 200 -8.44 -23.09 -1.34
C LYS A 200 -9.39 -23.53 -2.47
N GLU A 201 -10.68 -23.65 -2.17
CA GLU A 201 -11.67 -24.28 -3.06
C GLU A 201 -12.77 -23.31 -3.50
N GLY A 202 -12.84 -22.13 -2.91
CA GLY A 202 -13.85 -21.11 -3.23
C GLY A 202 -13.56 -20.39 -4.54
N LYS A 203 -14.60 -19.71 -5.02
CA LYS A 203 -14.55 -18.89 -6.24
C LYS A 203 -14.98 -17.46 -5.94
N LEU A 204 -14.38 -16.52 -6.65
CA LEU A 204 -14.89 -15.17 -6.77
C LEU A 204 -15.90 -15.16 -7.92
N VAL A 205 -17.14 -14.81 -7.62
CA VAL A 205 -18.24 -14.72 -8.59
C VAL A 205 -18.59 -13.25 -8.75
N VAL A 206 -18.60 -12.79 -9.99
CA VAL A 206 -18.85 -11.40 -10.36
C VAL A 206 -20.00 -11.37 -11.36
N THR A 207 -20.97 -10.50 -11.11
CA THR A 207 -22.13 -10.31 -11.98
C THR A 207 -22.35 -8.83 -12.25
N ALA A 208 -22.92 -8.51 -13.41
CA ALA A 208 -23.36 -7.15 -13.69
C ALA A 208 -24.53 -6.76 -12.77
N LYS A 209 -24.60 -5.48 -12.38
CA LYS A 209 -25.84 -4.94 -11.78
C LYS A 209 -26.90 -4.66 -12.83
N ASP A 210 -26.47 -4.25 -14.02
CA ASP A 210 -27.30 -4.06 -15.20
C ASP A 210 -26.51 -4.61 -16.42
N GLU A 211 -27.00 -5.71 -16.97
CA GLU A 211 -26.35 -6.39 -18.11
C GLU A 211 -26.36 -5.56 -19.40
N ASN A 212 -27.21 -4.54 -19.48
CA ASN A 212 -27.31 -3.66 -20.65
C ASN A 212 -26.47 -2.38 -20.53
N ALA A 213 -25.78 -2.18 -19.41
CA ALA A 213 -24.94 -1.02 -19.21
C ALA A 213 -23.65 -1.12 -20.03
N ASP A 214 -23.40 -0.16 -20.91
CA ASP A 214 -22.11 -0.03 -21.61
C ASP A 214 -21.02 0.41 -20.62
N SER A 215 -20.00 -0.43 -20.42
CA SER A 215 -18.89 -0.11 -19.53
C SER A 215 -17.60 -0.84 -19.90
N VAL A 216 -16.48 -0.36 -19.39
CA VAL A 216 -15.17 -1.01 -19.53
C VAL A 216 -15.05 -2.33 -18.75
N TYR A 217 -16.10 -2.71 -18.00
CA TYR A 217 -16.14 -3.90 -17.14
C TYR A 217 -16.94 -5.06 -17.75
N GLU A 218 -17.37 -4.99 -18.99
CA GLU A 218 -18.17 -6.02 -19.66
C GLU A 218 -17.57 -7.43 -19.56
N ASN A 219 -16.26 -7.55 -19.61
CA ASN A 219 -15.55 -8.83 -19.44
C ASN A 219 -15.78 -9.49 -18.07
N TYR A 220 -16.35 -8.77 -17.11
CA TYR A 220 -16.64 -9.25 -15.74
C TYR A 220 -18.13 -9.36 -15.45
N TYR A 221 -19.02 -9.19 -16.43
CA TYR A 221 -20.49 -9.22 -16.22
C TYR A 221 -21.01 -10.61 -15.87
N ASP A 222 -20.37 -11.65 -16.36
CA ASP A 222 -20.60 -13.05 -15.95
C ASP A 222 -19.21 -13.72 -15.80
N TYR A 223 -18.60 -13.52 -14.65
CA TYR A 223 -17.23 -13.94 -14.43
C TYR A 223 -17.08 -14.70 -13.13
N ASN A 224 -16.34 -15.83 -13.18
CA ASN A 224 -15.97 -16.56 -11.98
C ASN A 224 -14.54 -17.10 -12.12
N GLU A 225 -13.78 -17.05 -11.01
CA GLU A 225 -12.42 -17.57 -10.96
C GLU A 225 -12.09 -18.08 -9.56
N ALA A 226 -11.25 -19.14 -9.49
CA ALA A 226 -10.80 -19.68 -8.21
C ALA A 226 -10.00 -18.63 -7.40
N ILE A 227 -10.36 -18.47 -6.12
CA ILE A 227 -9.74 -17.49 -5.21
C ILE A 227 -8.23 -17.71 -5.11
N ALA A 228 -7.79 -18.96 -5.04
CA ALA A 228 -6.38 -19.32 -4.88
C ALA A 228 -5.48 -18.89 -6.04
N SER A 229 -6.03 -18.66 -7.24
CA SER A 229 -5.25 -18.41 -8.46
C SER A 229 -5.56 -17.08 -9.16
N ILE A 230 -6.56 -16.34 -8.70
CA ILE A 230 -6.96 -15.09 -9.38
C ILE A 230 -5.83 -14.06 -9.36
N PRO A 231 -5.46 -13.49 -10.54
CA PRO A 231 -4.40 -12.49 -10.62
C PRO A 231 -4.80 -11.16 -9.98
N GLY A 232 -3.83 -10.49 -9.33
CA GLY A 232 -4.08 -9.24 -8.61
C GLY A 232 -4.66 -8.11 -9.48
N HIS A 233 -4.25 -7.99 -10.75
CA HIS A 233 -4.80 -6.96 -11.64
C HIS A 233 -6.30 -7.14 -11.92
N ARG A 234 -6.81 -8.38 -11.93
CA ARG A 234 -8.25 -8.65 -12.05
C ARG A 234 -8.99 -8.26 -10.78
N ILE A 235 -8.42 -8.55 -9.60
CA ILE A 235 -8.98 -8.10 -8.32
C ILE A 235 -9.14 -6.59 -8.30
N LEU A 236 -8.11 -5.83 -8.73
CA LEU A 236 -8.17 -4.37 -8.76
C LEU A 236 -9.23 -3.85 -9.75
N ALA A 237 -9.33 -4.47 -10.94
CA ALA A 237 -10.35 -4.12 -11.92
C ALA A 237 -11.78 -4.38 -11.38
N ILE A 238 -12.00 -5.56 -10.80
CA ILE A 238 -13.27 -5.98 -10.22
C ILE A 238 -13.67 -5.06 -9.06
N ASN A 239 -12.75 -4.76 -8.16
CA ASN A 239 -12.99 -3.85 -7.03
C ASN A 239 -13.40 -2.45 -7.51
N ARG A 240 -12.76 -1.94 -8.56
CA ARG A 240 -13.13 -0.66 -9.15
C ARG A 240 -14.50 -0.69 -9.79
N GLY A 241 -14.83 -1.74 -10.57
CA GLY A 241 -16.15 -1.92 -11.16
C GLY A 241 -17.28 -2.04 -10.11
N GLU A 242 -16.99 -2.68 -8.96
CA GLU A 242 -17.90 -2.73 -7.82
C GLU A 242 -18.08 -1.35 -7.17
N SER A 243 -17.00 -0.60 -6.95
CA SER A 243 -17.01 0.76 -6.41
C SER A 243 -17.78 1.73 -7.31
N GLU A 244 -17.63 1.61 -8.61
CA GLU A 244 -18.35 2.39 -9.63
C GLU A 244 -19.78 1.88 -9.86
N LYS A 245 -20.21 0.82 -9.14
CA LYS A 245 -21.57 0.24 -9.14
C LYS A 245 -21.98 -0.48 -10.42
N PHE A 246 -21.04 -0.86 -11.26
CA PHE A 246 -21.31 -1.71 -12.43
C PHE A 246 -21.38 -3.20 -12.05
N LEU A 247 -20.59 -3.62 -11.07
CA LEU A 247 -20.45 -5.02 -10.68
C LEU A 247 -21.01 -5.30 -9.28
N THR A 248 -21.41 -6.57 -9.08
CA THR A 248 -21.66 -7.18 -7.78
C THR A 248 -20.70 -8.34 -7.62
N VAL A 249 -20.05 -8.44 -6.47
CA VAL A 249 -18.98 -9.41 -6.22
C VAL A 249 -19.31 -10.24 -4.98
N LYS A 250 -19.20 -11.57 -5.09
CA LYS A 250 -19.44 -12.52 -4.00
C LYS A 250 -18.35 -13.57 -3.95
N VAL A 251 -18.12 -14.10 -2.76
CA VAL A 251 -17.28 -15.29 -2.56
C VAL A 251 -18.22 -16.50 -2.43
N GLU A 252 -18.10 -17.43 -3.35
CA GLU A 252 -18.78 -18.71 -3.31
C GLU A 252 -17.89 -19.74 -2.64
N ALA A 253 -18.25 -20.13 -1.43
CA ALA A 253 -17.53 -21.13 -0.64
C ALA A 253 -18.11 -22.55 -0.86
N PRO A 254 -17.37 -23.62 -0.58
CA PRO A 254 -17.88 -25.00 -0.62
C PRO A 254 -18.80 -25.29 0.57
N LYS A 255 -20.00 -24.66 0.58
CA LYS A 255 -20.97 -24.65 1.69
C LYS A 255 -21.28 -26.05 2.23
N ASP A 256 -21.61 -27.00 1.36
CA ASP A 256 -21.96 -28.36 1.78
C ASP A 256 -20.85 -29.05 2.57
N ARG A 257 -19.59 -28.80 2.21
CA ARG A 257 -18.43 -29.35 2.91
C ARG A 257 -18.24 -28.69 4.27
N ILE A 258 -18.45 -27.39 4.33
CA ILE A 258 -18.38 -26.60 5.57
C ILE A 258 -19.47 -27.04 6.54
N LEU A 259 -20.72 -27.15 6.09
CA LEU A 259 -21.83 -27.58 6.94
C LEU A 259 -21.62 -29.00 7.45
N ARG A 260 -21.14 -29.93 6.62
CA ARG A 260 -20.79 -31.30 7.07
C ARG A 260 -19.68 -31.30 8.12
N TYR A 261 -18.69 -30.42 7.99
CA TYR A 261 -17.63 -30.29 8.99
C TYR A 261 -18.20 -29.76 10.32
N LEU A 262 -18.97 -28.70 10.31
CA LEU A 262 -19.59 -28.12 11.51
C LEU A 262 -20.54 -29.11 12.17
N ALA A 263 -21.37 -29.80 11.40
CA ALA A 263 -22.26 -30.83 11.92
C ALA A 263 -21.51 -31.97 12.61
N LYS A 264 -20.38 -32.41 12.05
CA LYS A 264 -19.54 -33.45 12.67
C LYS A 264 -18.95 -33.00 14.02
N GLN A 265 -18.69 -31.71 14.19
CA GLN A 265 -18.13 -31.18 15.43
C GLN A 265 -19.21 -30.94 16.49
N GLU A 266 -20.38 -30.43 16.10
CA GLU A 266 -21.42 -29.98 17.03
C GLU A 266 -22.47 -31.08 17.33
N ILE A 267 -22.72 -32.02 16.41
CA ILE A 267 -23.69 -33.12 16.60
C ILE A 267 -22.90 -34.36 16.99
N THR A 268 -22.83 -34.60 18.30
CA THR A 268 -22.09 -35.72 18.92
C THR A 268 -22.94 -36.93 19.21
N ALA A 269 -24.26 -36.74 19.29
CA ALA A 269 -25.26 -37.79 19.50
C ALA A 269 -26.44 -37.61 18.54
N ASP A 270 -26.91 -38.72 17.94
CA ASP A 270 -28.11 -38.70 17.12
C ASP A 270 -29.35 -38.75 18.07
N ASN A 271 -30.00 -37.62 18.22
CA ASN A 271 -31.15 -37.44 19.10
C ASN A 271 -32.30 -36.80 18.32
N GLU A 272 -33.40 -37.51 18.18
CA GLU A 272 -34.57 -37.09 17.39
C GLU A 272 -35.13 -35.70 17.81
N PHE A 273 -34.95 -35.30 19.08
CA PHE A 273 -35.49 -34.05 19.61
C PHE A 273 -34.54 -32.86 19.45
N THR A 274 -33.23 -33.07 19.41
CA THR A 274 -32.23 -31.97 19.37
C THR A 274 -31.54 -31.85 18.02
N THR A 275 -31.28 -32.94 17.29
CA THR A 275 -30.55 -32.94 16.01
C THR A 275 -31.16 -32.01 14.98
N PRO A 276 -32.51 -31.94 14.76
CA PRO A 276 -33.07 -31.00 13.80
C PRO A 276 -32.80 -29.53 14.14
N TYR A 277 -32.90 -29.18 15.43
CA TYR A 277 -32.62 -27.81 15.91
C TYR A 277 -31.15 -27.43 15.74
N LEU A 278 -30.24 -28.34 16.10
CA LEU A 278 -28.80 -28.12 15.94
C LEU A 278 -28.41 -28.00 14.46
N THR A 279 -28.99 -28.81 13.58
CA THR A 279 -28.75 -28.71 12.14
C THR A 279 -29.18 -27.37 11.59
N ALA A 280 -30.36 -26.90 11.90
CA ALA A 280 -30.87 -25.58 11.52
C ALA A 280 -30.02 -24.46 12.13
N CYS A 281 -29.58 -24.60 13.38
CA CYS A 281 -28.73 -23.65 14.06
C CYS A 281 -27.33 -23.54 13.44
N ILE A 282 -26.71 -24.65 13.02
CA ILE A 282 -25.41 -24.69 12.32
C ILE A 282 -25.51 -23.95 10.99
N GLU A 283 -26.61 -24.19 10.24
CA GLU A 283 -26.83 -23.51 8.97
C GLU A 283 -27.01 -21.99 9.17
N ASP A 284 -27.84 -21.57 10.13
CA ASP A 284 -28.02 -20.15 10.48
C ASP A 284 -26.73 -19.51 10.96
N SER A 285 -25.96 -20.18 11.83
CA SER A 285 -24.65 -19.70 12.28
C SER A 285 -23.69 -19.46 11.11
N TYR A 286 -23.63 -20.40 10.17
CA TYR A 286 -22.80 -20.26 8.99
C TYR A 286 -23.28 -19.09 8.11
N ASP A 287 -24.54 -19.11 7.67
CA ASP A 287 -25.05 -18.15 6.68
C ASP A 287 -25.11 -16.72 7.22
N ARG A 288 -25.49 -16.55 8.47
CA ARG A 288 -25.71 -15.22 9.07
C ARG A 288 -24.45 -14.64 9.74
N LEU A 289 -23.62 -15.46 10.38
CA LEU A 289 -22.55 -14.98 11.25
C LEU A 289 -21.15 -15.26 10.68
N ILE A 290 -20.91 -16.45 10.15
CA ILE A 290 -19.56 -16.87 9.72
C ILE A 290 -19.29 -16.46 8.28
N ALA A 291 -20.11 -16.87 7.33
CA ALA A 291 -19.87 -16.67 5.90
C ALA A 291 -19.67 -15.20 5.53
N PRO A 292 -20.51 -14.23 5.97
CA PRO A 292 -20.29 -12.82 5.63
C PRO A 292 -19.02 -12.23 6.24
N ALA A 293 -18.56 -12.76 7.37
CA ALA A 293 -17.32 -12.32 8.00
C ALA A 293 -16.10 -12.86 7.23
N ILE A 294 -16.08 -14.15 6.92
CA ILE A 294 -15.01 -14.81 6.16
C ILE A 294 -14.93 -14.25 4.74
N GLU A 295 -16.07 -13.98 4.08
CA GLU A 295 -16.10 -13.32 2.78
C GLU A 295 -15.38 -11.96 2.81
N ARG A 296 -15.68 -11.10 3.79
CA ARG A 296 -15.00 -9.81 3.95
C ARG A 296 -13.49 -9.98 4.20
N GLU A 297 -13.09 -10.94 5.03
CA GLU A 297 -11.70 -11.25 5.33
C GLU A 297 -10.95 -11.69 4.05
N ILE A 298 -11.51 -12.60 3.28
CA ILE A 298 -10.94 -13.07 2.01
C ILE A 298 -10.85 -11.94 1.00
N ARG A 299 -11.93 -11.15 0.83
CA ARG A 299 -11.94 -9.99 -0.07
C ARG A 299 -10.86 -8.96 0.31
N SER A 300 -10.69 -8.68 1.61
CA SER A 300 -9.64 -7.81 2.10
C SER A 300 -8.26 -8.38 1.78
N THR A 301 -8.02 -9.65 2.09
CA THR A 301 -6.74 -10.31 1.82
C THR A 301 -6.38 -10.30 0.34
N LEU A 302 -7.33 -10.61 -0.54
CA LEU A 302 -7.12 -10.54 -1.98
C LEU A 302 -6.78 -9.13 -2.45
N THR A 303 -7.46 -8.13 -1.91
CA THR A 303 -7.22 -6.71 -2.23
C THR A 303 -5.84 -6.27 -1.76
N ASP A 304 -5.46 -6.60 -0.53
CA ASP A 304 -4.15 -6.23 0.04
C ASP A 304 -3.01 -6.87 -0.77
N ASN A 305 -3.12 -8.16 -1.09
CA ASN A 305 -2.13 -8.87 -1.92
C ASN A 305 -2.03 -8.29 -3.33
N ALA A 306 -3.17 -7.94 -3.94
CA ALA A 306 -3.22 -7.32 -5.27
C ALA A 306 -2.57 -5.94 -5.27
N GLN A 307 -2.84 -5.12 -4.25
CA GLN A 307 -2.22 -3.80 -4.07
C GLN A 307 -0.72 -3.92 -3.85
N ASP A 308 -0.27 -4.84 -3.02
CA ASP A 308 1.15 -5.08 -2.75
C ASP A 308 1.93 -5.46 -4.01
N GLY A 309 1.35 -6.37 -4.79
CA GLY A 309 1.92 -6.75 -6.08
C GLY A 309 2.01 -5.58 -7.06
N ALA A 310 0.96 -4.76 -7.15
CA ALA A 310 0.93 -3.60 -8.02
C ALA A 310 1.90 -2.49 -7.56
N ILE A 311 1.96 -2.19 -6.27
CA ILE A 311 2.88 -1.19 -5.70
C ILE A 311 4.35 -1.56 -5.97
N LYS A 312 4.70 -2.86 -5.91
CA LYS A 312 6.05 -3.32 -6.30
C LYS A 312 6.36 -3.02 -7.76
N VAL A 313 5.40 -3.24 -8.66
CA VAL A 313 5.57 -2.90 -10.09
C VAL A 313 5.71 -1.40 -10.27
N PHE A 314 4.90 -0.59 -9.57
CA PHE A 314 4.99 0.87 -9.61
C PHE A 314 6.34 1.38 -9.12
N GLY A 315 6.87 0.79 -8.07
CA GLY A 315 8.22 1.07 -7.59
C GLY A 315 9.28 0.85 -8.65
N LYS A 316 9.24 -0.29 -9.34
CA LYS A 316 10.17 -0.59 -10.45
C LYS A 316 10.03 0.39 -11.62
N ASN A 317 8.80 0.73 -11.99
CA ASN A 317 8.55 1.71 -13.06
C ASN A 317 9.09 3.09 -12.67
N LEU A 318 8.90 3.52 -11.43
CA LEU A 318 9.45 4.77 -10.92
C LEU A 318 10.98 4.75 -10.90
N GLU A 319 11.60 3.68 -10.42
CA GLU A 319 13.07 3.53 -10.42
C GLU A 319 13.63 3.66 -11.83
N GLN A 320 13.01 3.02 -12.83
CA GLN A 320 13.43 3.13 -14.22
C GLN A 320 13.33 4.56 -14.76
N LEU A 321 12.30 5.31 -14.36
CA LEU A 321 12.17 6.72 -14.75
C LEU A 321 13.23 7.60 -14.09
N LEU A 322 13.52 7.39 -12.80
CA LEU A 322 14.50 8.15 -12.03
C LEU A 322 15.93 7.90 -12.52
N LEU A 323 16.25 6.67 -12.87
CA LEU A 323 17.59 6.23 -13.27
C LEU A 323 17.81 6.22 -14.79
N GLN A 324 16.95 6.90 -15.56
CA GLN A 324 17.20 7.09 -16.99
C GLN A 324 18.56 7.78 -17.23
N PRO A 325 19.35 7.32 -18.21
CA PRO A 325 20.62 7.95 -18.55
C PRO A 325 20.43 9.42 -18.95
N PRO A 326 21.11 10.37 -18.31
CA PRO A 326 21.02 11.78 -18.64
C PRO A 326 21.69 12.07 -19.99
N ILE A 327 21.12 12.98 -20.77
CA ILE A 327 21.71 13.54 -21.99
C ILE A 327 22.31 14.93 -21.64
N ALA A 328 23.41 14.91 -20.92
CA ALA A 328 24.05 16.14 -20.44
C ALA A 328 24.79 16.91 -21.53
N GLY A 329 25.08 18.19 -21.27
CA GLY A 329 25.95 19.05 -22.10
C GLY A 329 25.31 19.59 -23.38
N ARG A 330 24.00 19.34 -23.62
CA ARG A 330 23.28 19.84 -24.79
C ARG A 330 22.40 21.05 -24.45
N VAL A 331 22.22 21.93 -25.42
CA VAL A 331 21.14 22.95 -25.38
C VAL A 331 19.88 22.28 -25.85
N VAL A 332 18.86 22.27 -24.97
CA VAL A 332 17.61 21.51 -25.17
C VAL A 332 16.42 22.44 -25.36
N LEU A 333 15.61 22.15 -26.38
CA LEU A 333 14.28 22.73 -26.55
C LEU A 333 13.24 21.74 -26.00
N GLY A 334 12.60 22.09 -24.88
CA GLY A 334 11.45 21.39 -24.34
C GLY A 334 10.19 21.78 -25.11
N TRP A 335 9.46 20.78 -25.54
CA TRP A 335 8.19 20.92 -26.26
C TRP A 335 7.09 20.24 -25.46
N ASP A 336 6.23 21.04 -24.85
CA ASP A 336 5.04 20.59 -24.15
C ASP A 336 3.86 20.64 -25.12
N PRO A 337 3.40 19.46 -25.66
CA PRO A 337 2.38 19.41 -26.69
C PRO A 337 1.00 19.80 -26.17
N GLY A 338 0.15 20.36 -27.04
CA GLY A 338 -1.21 20.69 -26.69
C GLY A 338 -2.05 21.14 -27.87
N PHE A 339 -3.36 20.93 -27.81
CA PHE A 339 -4.31 21.34 -28.85
C PHE A 339 -4.76 22.79 -28.66
N ARG A 340 -5.81 23.04 -27.88
CA ARG A 340 -6.48 24.35 -27.74
C ARG A 340 -5.57 25.47 -27.22
N ASN A 341 -4.68 25.15 -26.29
CA ASN A 341 -3.81 26.15 -25.67
C ASN A 341 -2.45 26.29 -26.38
N GLY A 342 -2.28 25.61 -27.52
CA GLY A 342 -1.04 25.56 -28.26
C GLY A 342 0.07 24.73 -27.55
N CYS A 343 1.18 24.53 -28.26
CA CYS A 343 2.36 23.90 -27.74
C CYS A 343 3.27 24.94 -27.07
N LYS A 344 3.79 24.62 -25.88
CA LYS A 344 4.68 25.51 -25.11
C LYS A 344 6.11 25.05 -25.31
N LEU A 345 6.96 25.99 -25.62
CA LEU A 345 8.36 25.77 -25.88
C LEU A 345 9.21 26.46 -24.80
N ALA A 346 10.24 25.79 -24.34
CA ALA A 346 11.26 26.36 -23.48
C ALA A 346 12.64 25.90 -23.94
N ILE A 347 13.59 26.82 -24.04
CA ILE A 347 14.98 26.50 -24.39
C ILE A 347 15.80 26.63 -23.13
N VAL A 348 16.55 25.58 -22.81
CA VAL A 348 17.50 25.55 -21.69
C VAL A 348 18.93 25.31 -22.21
N ASP A 349 19.92 25.97 -21.59
CA ASP A 349 21.31 25.73 -21.89
C ASP A 349 21.81 24.41 -21.28
N ALA A 350 23.05 24.07 -21.50
CA ALA A 350 23.69 22.85 -20.99
C ALA A 350 23.68 22.72 -19.45
N THR A 351 23.43 23.81 -18.72
CA THR A 351 23.33 23.83 -17.25
C THR A 351 21.89 23.82 -16.74
N GLY A 352 20.90 23.76 -17.64
CA GLY A 352 19.50 23.84 -17.32
C GLY A 352 18.95 25.25 -17.11
N LYS A 353 19.73 26.32 -17.38
CA LYS A 353 19.25 27.71 -17.31
C LYS A 353 18.33 28.02 -18.48
N VAL A 354 17.19 28.63 -18.22
CA VAL A 354 16.25 29.02 -19.26
C VAL A 354 16.78 30.19 -20.08
N LEU A 355 16.82 30.03 -21.40
CA LEU A 355 17.27 31.05 -22.36
C LEU A 355 16.08 31.76 -23.03
N ALA A 356 15.01 31.05 -23.33
CA ALA A 356 13.80 31.60 -23.97
C ALA A 356 12.59 30.69 -23.74
N THR A 357 11.41 31.29 -23.83
CA THR A 357 10.12 30.57 -23.87
C THR A 357 9.27 31.10 -25.03
N LYS A 358 8.41 30.24 -25.61
CA LYS A 358 7.51 30.63 -26.71
C LYS A 358 6.28 29.71 -26.70
N VAL A 359 5.14 30.23 -27.14
CA VAL A 359 3.95 29.44 -27.45
C VAL A 359 3.73 29.42 -28.96
N VAL A 360 3.43 28.22 -29.50
CA VAL A 360 3.14 28.01 -30.93
C VAL A 360 1.89 27.18 -31.09
N TYR A 361 1.24 27.25 -32.24
CA TYR A 361 -0.08 26.66 -32.46
C TYR A 361 -0.10 25.74 -33.70
N PRO A 362 0.71 24.67 -33.74
CA PRO A 362 0.79 23.80 -34.91
C PRO A 362 -0.36 22.81 -35.04
N THR A 363 -1.10 22.57 -33.98
CA THR A 363 -2.16 21.55 -33.86
C THR A 363 -3.56 22.17 -33.98
N GLU A 364 -4.57 21.31 -34.14
CA GLU A 364 -5.96 21.75 -34.13
C GLU A 364 -6.32 22.55 -32.87
N PRO A 365 -7.21 23.53 -32.98
CA PRO A 365 -7.96 23.98 -34.15
C PRO A 365 -7.22 24.98 -35.03
N PHE A 366 -6.02 25.42 -34.67
CA PHE A 366 -5.32 26.52 -35.34
C PHE A 366 -4.51 26.12 -36.55
N ASN A 367 -3.91 24.91 -36.56
CA ASN A 367 -3.15 24.31 -37.64
C ASN A 367 -2.06 25.22 -38.28
N LYS A 368 -1.39 26.06 -37.47
CA LYS A 368 -0.32 26.99 -37.93
C LYS A 368 1.02 26.26 -38.05
N VAL A 369 1.07 25.20 -38.85
CA VAL A 369 2.22 24.31 -38.97
C VAL A 369 3.43 25.04 -39.54
N GLU A 370 3.29 25.70 -40.69
CA GLU A 370 4.41 26.37 -41.37
C GLU A 370 4.97 27.57 -40.56
N GLU A 371 4.07 28.34 -39.92
CA GLU A 371 4.49 29.41 -39.02
C GLU A 371 5.30 28.83 -37.85
N THR A 372 4.85 27.72 -37.28
CA THR A 372 5.54 27.04 -36.15
C THR A 372 6.91 26.51 -36.59
N LYS A 373 7.00 25.79 -37.70
CA LYS A 373 8.28 25.27 -38.22
C LYS A 373 9.31 26.40 -38.38
N LYS A 374 8.91 27.54 -38.97
CA LYS A 374 9.77 28.69 -39.15
C LYS A 374 10.26 29.27 -37.82
N ILE A 375 9.33 29.53 -36.88
CA ILE A 375 9.66 30.05 -35.55
C ILE A 375 10.66 29.14 -34.84
N VAL A 376 10.38 27.82 -34.83
CA VAL A 376 11.23 26.86 -34.13
C VAL A 376 12.59 26.73 -34.78
N ALA A 377 12.68 26.69 -36.12
CA ALA A 377 13.95 26.67 -36.85
C ALA A 377 14.82 27.91 -36.56
N ASP A 378 14.20 29.10 -36.46
CA ASP A 378 14.90 30.34 -36.10
C ASP A 378 15.40 30.30 -34.65
N LEU A 379 14.60 29.76 -33.72
CA LEU A 379 15.01 29.56 -32.32
C LEU A 379 16.14 28.55 -32.19
N ILE A 380 16.11 27.44 -32.92
CA ILE A 380 17.18 26.44 -32.96
C ILE A 380 18.52 27.07 -33.38
N LYS A 381 18.49 27.83 -34.48
CA LYS A 381 19.69 28.51 -35.01
C LYS A 381 20.18 29.59 -34.05
N LYS A 382 19.27 30.38 -33.46
CA LYS A 382 19.60 31.48 -32.57
C LYS A 382 20.31 31.03 -31.28
N TYR A 383 19.80 29.94 -30.68
CA TYR A 383 20.27 29.47 -29.37
C TYR A 383 21.21 28.25 -29.44
N GLY A 384 21.46 27.72 -30.64
CA GLY A 384 22.32 26.56 -30.81
C GLY A 384 21.71 25.27 -30.24
N VAL A 385 20.38 25.11 -30.39
CA VAL A 385 19.68 23.90 -29.89
C VAL A 385 20.17 22.67 -30.65
N THR A 386 20.52 21.62 -29.91
CA THR A 386 20.99 20.35 -30.48
C THR A 386 20.08 19.19 -30.15
N LEU A 387 19.08 19.37 -29.26
CA LEU A 387 18.15 18.35 -28.87
C LEU A 387 16.75 18.95 -28.65
N ILE A 388 15.72 18.30 -29.17
CA ILE A 388 14.32 18.61 -28.88
C ILE A 388 13.76 17.52 -27.97
N SER A 389 13.27 17.90 -26.79
CA SER A 389 12.60 17.03 -25.82
C SER A 389 11.08 17.26 -25.96
N CYS A 390 10.36 16.34 -26.58
CA CYS A 390 8.91 16.44 -26.77
C CYS A 390 8.19 15.58 -25.74
N GLY A 391 7.24 16.16 -25.00
CA GLY A 391 6.40 15.44 -24.05
C GLY A 391 5.55 14.35 -24.74
N ASN A 392 5.22 13.28 -24.03
CA ASN A 392 4.46 12.14 -24.55
C ASN A 392 2.95 12.21 -24.27
N GLY A 393 2.42 13.37 -23.87
CA GLY A 393 1.01 13.55 -23.56
C GLY A 393 0.12 13.86 -24.76
N THR A 394 -0.90 14.67 -24.52
CA THR A 394 -1.89 15.05 -25.54
C THR A 394 -1.22 15.77 -26.71
N ALA A 395 -1.57 15.42 -27.96
CA ALA A 395 -0.98 15.97 -29.20
C ALA A 395 0.51 15.64 -29.43
N SER A 396 1.05 14.63 -28.75
CA SER A 396 2.44 14.21 -28.88
C SER A 396 2.76 13.67 -30.28
N ARG A 397 1.88 12.85 -30.86
CA ARG A 397 2.09 12.26 -32.20
C ARG A 397 2.11 13.31 -33.31
N GLU A 398 1.16 14.25 -33.24
CA GLU A 398 1.08 15.39 -34.17
C GLU A 398 2.35 16.26 -34.05
N SER A 399 2.78 16.53 -32.81
CA SER A 399 4.00 17.29 -32.54
C SER A 399 5.25 16.57 -33.06
N GLU A 400 5.38 15.27 -32.84
CA GLU A 400 6.49 14.45 -33.33
C GLU A 400 6.61 14.51 -34.85
N GLN A 401 5.49 14.36 -35.57
CA GLN A 401 5.45 14.44 -37.02
C GLN A 401 5.97 15.81 -37.50
N ILE A 402 5.47 16.90 -36.88
CA ILE A 402 5.87 18.27 -37.23
C ILE A 402 7.35 18.49 -36.96
N ILE A 403 7.89 18.00 -35.83
CA ILE A 403 9.31 18.09 -35.49
C ILE A 403 10.16 17.33 -36.50
N SER A 404 9.78 16.09 -36.86
CA SER A 404 10.49 15.26 -37.82
C SER A 404 10.53 15.91 -39.21
N ASP A 405 9.40 16.42 -39.69
CA ASP A 405 9.31 17.10 -40.98
C ASP A 405 10.12 18.39 -40.99
N MET A 406 10.04 19.20 -39.94
CA MET A 406 10.82 20.44 -39.77
C MET A 406 12.33 20.18 -39.84
N ILE A 407 12.84 19.17 -39.13
CA ILE A 407 14.27 18.83 -39.13
C ILE A 407 14.74 18.53 -40.55
N LYS A 408 13.96 17.81 -41.35
CA LYS A 408 14.25 17.45 -42.74
C LYS A 408 14.15 18.66 -43.67
N GLU A 409 13.06 19.40 -43.63
CA GLU A 409 12.76 20.53 -44.52
C GLU A 409 13.72 21.69 -44.36
N TYR A 410 14.11 22.01 -43.13
CA TYR A 410 15.06 23.11 -42.82
C TYR A 410 16.51 22.66 -42.77
N ASN A 411 16.78 21.37 -43.09
CA ASN A 411 18.12 20.76 -43.08
C ASN A 411 18.88 21.05 -41.78
N LEU A 412 18.24 20.80 -40.64
CA LEU A 412 18.78 21.07 -39.30
C LEU A 412 19.77 19.97 -38.88
N ALA A 413 20.90 19.91 -39.54
CA ALA A 413 21.94 18.91 -39.25
C ALA A 413 22.45 19.07 -37.81
N GLY A 414 22.54 17.96 -37.07
CA GLY A 414 22.98 17.93 -35.68
C GLY A 414 21.94 18.25 -34.63
N VAL A 415 20.66 18.35 -35.04
CA VAL A 415 19.49 18.43 -34.13
C VAL A 415 18.81 17.07 -34.06
N ASP A 416 18.82 16.48 -32.89
CA ASP A 416 18.08 15.24 -32.60
C ASP A 416 16.77 15.57 -31.87
N TYR A 417 15.84 14.63 -31.83
CA TYR A 417 14.67 14.73 -30.93
C TYR A 417 14.44 13.45 -30.16
N VAL A 418 13.80 13.57 -29.02
CA VAL A 418 13.42 12.45 -28.16
C VAL A 418 12.02 12.69 -27.58
N ILE A 419 11.22 11.61 -27.51
CA ILE A 419 9.94 11.64 -26.80
C ILE A 419 10.23 11.39 -25.32
N THR A 420 9.83 12.34 -24.49
CA THR A 420 10.13 12.37 -23.05
C THR A 420 8.85 12.11 -22.25
N ASN A 421 8.93 11.25 -21.25
CA ASN A 421 7.82 11.03 -20.34
C ASN A 421 7.57 12.31 -19.52
N GLU A 422 6.37 12.93 -19.72
CA GLU A 422 5.97 14.18 -19.04
C GLU A 422 5.19 13.95 -17.74
N ALA A 423 5.05 12.69 -17.27
CA ALA A 423 4.29 12.38 -16.07
C ALA A 423 4.70 13.29 -14.90
N GLY A 424 3.70 13.88 -14.25
CA GLY A 424 3.87 14.81 -13.14
C GLY A 424 4.36 16.22 -13.49
N ALA A 425 4.68 16.54 -14.77
CA ALA A 425 5.15 17.88 -15.16
C ALA A 425 4.09 18.97 -14.87
N SER A 426 2.82 18.66 -15.09
CA SER A 426 1.70 19.56 -14.76
C SER A 426 1.55 19.80 -13.25
N VAL A 427 1.80 18.77 -12.43
CA VAL A 427 1.77 18.90 -10.97
C VAL A 427 2.92 19.76 -10.48
N TYR A 428 4.14 19.50 -10.97
CA TYR A 428 5.28 20.35 -10.67
C TYR A 428 5.03 21.81 -11.06
N SER A 429 4.62 22.08 -12.28
CA SER A 429 4.42 23.44 -12.80
C SER A 429 3.43 24.28 -12.00
N ALA A 430 2.43 23.65 -11.37
CA ALA A 430 1.46 24.29 -10.48
C ALA A 430 1.93 24.37 -9.01
N SER A 431 3.06 23.76 -8.66
CA SER A 431 3.56 23.68 -7.28
C SER A 431 4.13 25.02 -6.79
N LYS A 432 4.18 25.17 -5.45
CA LYS A 432 4.86 26.29 -4.80
C LYS A 432 6.36 26.32 -5.16
N LEU A 433 7.00 25.16 -5.23
CA LEU A 433 8.39 25.04 -5.59
C LEU A 433 8.66 25.61 -6.99
N ALA A 434 7.84 25.27 -7.99
CA ALA A 434 7.98 25.79 -9.34
C ALA A 434 7.71 27.31 -9.41
N THR A 435 6.83 27.83 -8.54
CA THR A 435 6.57 29.27 -8.42
C THR A 435 7.78 30.00 -7.83
N GLU A 436 8.43 29.43 -6.83
CA GLU A 436 9.65 29.98 -6.23
C GLU A 436 10.83 29.92 -7.21
N GLU A 437 10.94 28.83 -8.00
CA GLU A 437 11.99 28.64 -9.00
C GLU A 437 11.83 29.57 -10.22
N PHE A 438 10.58 29.82 -10.64
CA PHE A 438 10.24 30.63 -11.81
C PHE A 438 9.06 31.58 -11.50
N PRO A 439 9.28 32.66 -10.74
CA PRO A 439 8.20 33.57 -10.33
C PRO A 439 7.56 34.29 -11.50
N ASP A 440 8.30 34.57 -12.55
CA ASP A 440 7.86 35.34 -13.72
C ASP A 440 7.21 34.47 -14.82
N PHE A 441 7.22 33.13 -14.67
CA PHE A 441 6.68 32.20 -15.67
C PHE A 441 5.29 31.72 -15.29
N ASP A 442 4.45 31.53 -16.30
CA ASP A 442 3.18 30.86 -16.11
C ASP A 442 3.35 29.32 -15.94
N VAL A 443 2.27 28.66 -15.57
CA VAL A 443 2.26 27.20 -15.33
C VAL A 443 2.71 26.43 -16.58
N ALA A 444 2.32 26.89 -17.77
CA ALA A 444 2.60 26.22 -19.02
C ALA A 444 4.09 26.34 -19.42
N GLN A 445 4.68 27.52 -19.19
CA GLN A 445 6.11 27.74 -19.41
C GLN A 445 6.96 26.89 -18.47
N ARG A 446 6.57 26.76 -17.19
CA ARG A 446 7.26 25.91 -16.21
C ARG A 446 7.21 24.43 -16.60
N SER A 447 6.09 23.96 -17.18
CA SER A 447 5.97 22.60 -17.68
C SER A 447 6.96 22.32 -18.81
N ALA A 448 7.06 23.19 -19.80
CA ALA A 448 8.01 23.06 -20.92
C ALA A 448 9.48 23.06 -20.44
N VAL A 449 9.80 23.89 -19.43
CA VAL A 449 11.12 23.90 -18.79
C VAL A 449 11.43 22.57 -18.12
N SER A 450 10.47 22.00 -17.38
CA SER A 450 10.64 20.70 -16.73
C SER A 450 10.86 19.58 -17.76
N ILE A 451 10.12 19.56 -18.86
CA ILE A 451 10.31 18.59 -19.95
C ILE A 451 11.70 18.69 -20.57
N ALA A 452 12.23 19.92 -20.75
CA ALA A 452 13.59 20.12 -21.25
C ALA A 452 14.67 19.63 -20.28
N ARG A 453 14.56 19.99 -18.99
CA ARG A 453 15.54 19.62 -17.96
C ARG A 453 15.51 18.14 -17.62
N ARG A 454 14.35 17.50 -17.76
CA ARG A 454 14.18 16.07 -17.47
C ARG A 454 15.05 15.18 -18.35
N VAL A 455 15.34 15.59 -19.57
CA VAL A 455 16.27 14.87 -20.44
C VAL A 455 17.73 15.08 -20.02
N GLN A 456 18.06 16.28 -19.50
CA GLN A 456 19.40 16.61 -19.05
C GLN A 456 19.76 15.91 -17.74
N ASP A 457 18.83 15.90 -16.77
CA ASP A 457 18.98 15.25 -15.46
C ASP A 457 17.60 14.76 -14.97
N PRO A 458 17.20 13.52 -15.34
CA PRO A 458 15.92 12.96 -14.95
C PRO A 458 15.71 12.92 -13.43
N LEU A 459 16.74 12.52 -12.70
CA LEU A 459 16.67 12.38 -11.24
C LEU A 459 16.42 13.72 -10.57
N ALA A 460 17.22 14.76 -10.91
CA ALA A 460 17.11 16.08 -10.31
C ALA A 460 15.74 16.76 -10.58
N GLU A 461 15.11 16.47 -11.72
CA GLU A 461 13.78 17.01 -12.04
C GLU A 461 12.65 16.20 -11.40
N LEU A 462 12.71 14.87 -11.46
CA LEU A 462 11.62 14.01 -10.96
C LEU A 462 11.47 14.05 -9.44
N VAL A 463 12.55 14.25 -8.68
CA VAL A 463 12.49 14.39 -7.21
C VAL A 463 11.76 15.64 -6.74
N LYS A 464 11.52 16.62 -7.61
CA LYS A 464 10.72 17.82 -7.32
C LYS A 464 9.21 17.52 -7.27
N ILE A 465 8.80 16.34 -7.72
CA ILE A 465 7.41 15.91 -7.86
C ILE A 465 7.10 14.89 -6.77
N ASP A 466 5.94 15.02 -6.12
CA ASP A 466 5.46 13.95 -5.23
C ASP A 466 5.39 12.64 -6.03
N PRO A 467 6.09 11.58 -5.62
CA PRO A 467 6.14 10.32 -6.35
C PRO A 467 4.75 9.73 -6.68
N LYS A 468 3.75 9.98 -5.85
CA LYS A 468 2.36 9.58 -6.11
C LYS A 468 1.72 10.31 -7.30
N SER A 469 2.23 11.48 -7.64
CA SER A 469 1.74 12.28 -8.77
C SER A 469 2.41 11.90 -10.10
N ILE A 470 3.40 11.01 -10.05
CA ILE A 470 4.00 10.41 -11.24
C ILE A 470 3.17 9.19 -11.63
N GLY A 471 2.57 9.19 -12.81
CA GLY A 471 1.79 8.05 -13.31
C GLY A 471 2.71 6.87 -13.64
N VAL A 472 2.76 5.88 -12.76
CA VAL A 472 3.63 4.70 -12.88
C VAL A 472 2.86 3.38 -13.06
N GLY A 473 1.53 3.42 -13.00
CA GLY A 473 0.71 2.23 -13.22
C GLY A 473 -0.79 2.46 -13.15
N GLN A 474 -1.55 1.45 -13.61
CA GLN A 474 -3.02 1.45 -13.55
C GLN A 474 -3.50 1.28 -12.11
N TYR A 475 -4.70 1.79 -11.81
CA TYR A 475 -5.33 1.70 -10.48
C TYR A 475 -4.56 2.38 -9.34
N GLN A 476 -3.55 3.21 -9.65
CA GLN A 476 -2.72 3.89 -8.64
C GLN A 476 -3.55 4.70 -7.63
N HIS A 477 -4.68 5.29 -8.08
CA HIS A 477 -5.58 6.07 -7.22
C HIS A 477 -6.48 5.21 -6.34
N ASP A 478 -6.68 3.93 -6.68
CA ASP A 478 -7.55 3.00 -5.95
C ASP A 478 -6.80 2.26 -4.82
N MET A 479 -5.50 2.50 -4.69
CA MET A 479 -4.64 1.83 -3.71
C MET A 479 -4.64 2.49 -2.35
N ASN A 480 -4.15 1.78 -1.34
CA ASN A 480 -3.82 2.38 -0.05
C ASN A 480 -2.77 3.48 -0.25
N GLN A 481 -3.22 4.75 -0.19
CA GLN A 481 -2.40 5.92 -0.50
C GLN A 481 -1.23 6.13 0.48
N LYS A 482 -1.36 5.65 1.72
CA LYS A 482 -0.28 5.69 2.70
C LYS A 482 0.83 4.72 2.30
N LYS A 483 0.50 3.45 2.06
CA LYS A 483 1.45 2.41 1.65
C LYS A 483 2.13 2.75 0.32
N LEU A 484 1.35 3.24 -0.65
CA LEU A 484 1.87 3.72 -1.92
C LEU A 484 2.88 4.85 -1.73
N SER A 485 2.55 5.86 -0.91
CA SER A 485 3.45 6.99 -0.62
C SER A 485 4.75 6.53 0.02
N GLU A 486 4.67 5.69 1.04
CA GLU A 486 5.84 5.16 1.76
C GLU A 486 6.76 4.39 0.81
N THR A 487 6.19 3.49 0.00
CA THR A 487 6.98 2.68 -0.96
C THR A 487 7.62 3.53 -2.04
N LEU A 488 6.87 4.43 -2.69
CA LEU A 488 7.41 5.25 -3.77
C LEU A 488 8.44 6.27 -3.26
N THR A 489 8.24 6.85 -2.07
CA THR A 489 9.25 7.70 -1.43
C THR A 489 10.52 6.92 -1.16
N GLY A 490 10.41 5.69 -0.67
CA GLY A 490 11.54 4.81 -0.49
C GLY A 490 12.32 4.53 -1.77
N VAL A 491 11.62 4.34 -2.90
CA VAL A 491 12.28 4.16 -4.22
C VAL A 491 13.05 5.42 -4.63
N VAL A 492 12.50 6.61 -4.38
CA VAL A 492 13.24 7.87 -4.64
C VAL A 492 14.49 7.96 -3.78
N GLU A 493 14.37 7.70 -2.47
CA GLU A 493 15.49 7.69 -1.54
C GLU A 493 16.60 6.72 -2.00
N ASP A 494 16.23 5.48 -2.35
CA ASP A 494 17.19 4.48 -2.82
C ASP A 494 17.86 4.93 -4.12
N SER A 495 17.11 5.46 -5.08
CA SER A 495 17.65 5.94 -6.35
C SER A 495 18.63 7.09 -6.15
N VAL A 496 18.28 8.08 -5.32
CA VAL A 496 19.17 9.22 -5.01
C VAL A 496 20.42 8.75 -4.27
N ASN A 497 20.26 7.85 -3.30
CA ASN A 497 21.40 7.36 -2.53
C ASN A 497 22.28 6.38 -3.34
N LYS A 498 21.76 5.67 -4.36
CA LYS A 498 22.55 4.86 -5.31
C LYS A 498 23.48 5.74 -6.17
N VAL A 499 22.98 6.85 -6.67
CA VAL A 499 23.74 7.78 -7.54
C VAL A 499 24.68 8.66 -6.72
N GLY A 500 24.24 9.13 -5.56
CA GLY A 500 24.88 10.18 -4.79
C GLY A 500 24.55 11.57 -5.36
N VAL A 501 24.91 12.62 -4.62
CA VAL A 501 24.50 14.00 -4.95
C VAL A 501 25.67 14.96 -4.81
N ASP A 502 25.92 15.80 -5.82
CA ASP A 502 26.91 16.86 -5.73
C ASP A 502 26.41 18.03 -4.88
N LEU A 503 27.09 18.29 -3.77
CA LEU A 503 26.74 19.36 -2.82
C LEU A 503 26.74 20.75 -3.46
N ASN A 504 27.50 20.95 -4.50
CA ASN A 504 27.69 22.25 -5.14
C ASN A 504 26.65 22.59 -6.19
N THR A 505 25.93 21.56 -6.72
CA THR A 505 24.96 21.74 -7.79
C THR A 505 23.53 21.33 -7.39
N ALA A 506 23.41 20.45 -6.40
CA ALA A 506 22.12 19.88 -6.00
C ALA A 506 21.13 20.92 -5.47
N SER A 507 19.86 20.74 -5.84
CA SER A 507 18.74 21.47 -5.24
C SER A 507 18.45 20.99 -3.82
N ALA A 508 17.77 21.82 -3.02
CA ALA A 508 17.30 21.41 -1.69
C ALA A 508 16.39 20.18 -1.77
N SER A 509 15.54 20.10 -2.79
CA SER A 509 14.65 18.95 -3.02
C SER A 509 15.39 17.64 -3.28
N LEU A 510 16.55 17.69 -3.95
CA LEU A 510 17.37 16.52 -4.18
C LEU A 510 18.14 16.11 -2.91
N LEU A 511 18.65 17.11 -2.17
CA LEU A 511 19.41 16.89 -0.94
C LEU A 511 18.57 16.26 0.18
N GLU A 512 17.27 16.55 0.26
CA GLU A 512 16.40 16.00 1.33
C GLU A 512 16.19 14.49 1.25
N TYR A 513 16.47 13.86 0.10
CA TYR A 513 16.47 12.41 -0.07
C TYR A 513 17.79 11.72 0.32
N ILE A 514 18.81 12.48 0.69
CA ILE A 514 20.06 11.91 1.20
C ILE A 514 19.86 11.46 2.66
N SER A 515 20.33 10.26 2.98
CA SER A 515 20.26 9.71 4.34
C SER A 515 20.82 10.70 5.37
N GLY A 516 20.05 10.97 6.42
CA GLY A 516 20.43 11.89 7.50
C GLY A 516 20.21 13.37 7.21
N ILE A 517 19.74 13.76 6.01
CA ILE A 517 19.45 15.16 5.65
C ILE A 517 17.94 15.41 5.72
N SER A 518 17.50 16.20 6.70
CA SER A 518 16.12 16.69 6.74
C SER A 518 15.91 17.86 5.80
N LYS A 519 14.65 18.17 5.47
CA LYS A 519 14.27 19.32 4.64
C LYS A 519 14.88 20.65 5.11
N ALA A 520 14.94 20.87 6.42
CA ALA A 520 15.57 22.06 7.00
C ALA A 520 17.08 22.08 6.79
N VAL A 521 17.75 20.92 6.93
CA VAL A 521 19.18 20.78 6.70
C VAL A 521 19.50 20.92 5.21
N ALA A 522 18.70 20.36 4.31
CA ALA A 522 18.87 20.52 2.86
C ALA A 522 18.86 22.02 2.45
N LYS A 523 17.92 22.79 2.98
CA LYS A 523 17.89 24.23 2.77
C LYS A 523 19.12 24.93 3.34
N ASN A 524 19.53 24.60 4.55
CA ASN A 524 20.71 25.17 5.17
C ASN A 524 22.01 24.84 4.41
N ILE A 525 22.11 23.69 3.72
CA ILE A 525 23.23 23.35 2.86
C ILE A 525 23.29 24.31 1.66
N VAL A 526 22.14 24.57 1.03
CA VAL A 526 22.06 25.52 -0.09
C VAL A 526 22.42 26.92 0.38
N ASP A 527 21.81 27.41 1.46
CA ASP A 527 22.09 28.73 2.04
C ASP A 527 23.59 28.87 2.43
N TYR A 528 24.18 27.81 2.98
CA TYR A 528 25.60 27.81 3.33
C TYR A 528 26.49 27.98 2.10
N ARG A 529 26.25 27.27 0.98
CA ARG A 529 27.06 27.40 -0.24
C ARG A 529 26.87 28.76 -0.92
N GLU A 530 25.67 29.34 -0.86
CA GLU A 530 25.41 30.68 -1.39
C GLU A 530 26.12 31.76 -0.61
N THR A 531 26.24 31.59 0.71
CA THR A 531 26.89 32.58 1.59
C THR A 531 28.40 32.41 1.67
N ASN A 532 28.89 31.16 1.71
CA ASN A 532 30.30 30.85 1.99
C ASN A 532 31.06 30.35 0.75
N GLY A 533 30.41 30.25 -0.41
CA GLY A 533 30.98 29.67 -1.63
C GLY A 533 30.92 28.14 -1.66
N ARG A 534 31.55 27.56 -2.69
CA ARG A 534 31.52 26.11 -2.96
C ARG A 534 32.12 25.28 -1.82
N PHE A 535 31.53 24.11 -1.58
CA PHE A 535 32.13 23.09 -0.72
C PHE A 535 33.38 22.53 -1.38
N THR A 536 34.49 22.56 -0.66
CA THR A 536 35.80 21.99 -1.09
C THR A 536 36.17 20.75 -0.29
N ASN A 537 35.49 20.53 0.86
CA ASN A 537 35.70 19.39 1.75
C ASN A 537 34.40 18.99 2.45
N ARG A 538 34.13 17.69 2.51
CA ARG A 538 32.94 17.13 3.20
C ARG A 538 32.83 17.55 4.67
N LYS A 539 33.93 17.75 5.39
CA LYS A 539 33.93 18.25 6.78
C LYS A 539 33.28 19.62 6.94
N GLN A 540 33.15 20.40 5.87
CA GLN A 540 32.43 21.67 5.90
C GLN A 540 30.93 21.49 6.15
N LEU A 541 30.37 20.31 5.87
CA LEU A 541 28.98 19.97 6.25
C LEU A 541 28.74 20.12 7.76
N LEU A 542 29.73 19.86 8.62
CA LEU A 542 29.62 20.06 10.07
C LEU A 542 29.45 21.53 10.48
N LYS A 543 29.69 22.47 9.57
CA LYS A 543 29.46 23.91 9.79
C LYS A 543 28.05 24.34 9.37
N VAL A 544 27.30 23.46 8.71
CA VAL A 544 25.93 23.73 8.27
C VAL A 544 24.98 23.69 9.50
N ALA A 545 24.16 24.69 9.65
CA ALA A 545 23.22 24.79 10.75
C ALA A 545 22.29 23.56 10.82
N LYS A 546 22.09 23.02 12.02
CA LYS A 546 21.27 21.83 12.32
C LYS A 546 21.78 20.48 11.77
N LEU A 547 22.97 20.44 11.18
CA LEU A 547 23.62 19.19 10.75
C LEU A 547 24.56 18.71 11.84
N GLY A 548 24.10 17.78 12.69
CA GLY A 548 24.86 17.21 13.79
C GLY A 548 25.79 16.06 13.36
N PRO A 549 26.66 15.56 14.26
CA PRO A 549 27.62 14.47 13.97
C PRO A 549 26.95 13.19 13.45
N LYS A 550 25.81 12.78 13.99
CA LYS A 550 25.06 11.59 13.57
C LYS A 550 24.52 11.73 12.14
N ALA A 551 23.97 12.89 11.80
CA ALA A 551 23.52 13.19 10.46
C ALA A 551 24.69 13.26 9.47
N PHE A 552 25.82 13.85 9.90
CA PHE A 552 27.04 13.88 9.10
C PHE A 552 27.56 12.47 8.76
N GLU A 553 27.57 11.55 9.74
CA GLU A 553 28.00 10.17 9.51
C GLU A 553 27.16 9.50 8.41
N GLN A 554 25.85 9.74 8.41
CA GLN A 554 24.94 9.15 7.43
C GLN A 554 25.05 9.79 6.03
N CYS A 555 25.25 11.10 5.93
CA CYS A 555 25.22 11.82 4.64
C CYS A 555 26.58 12.01 3.98
N ALA A 556 27.67 12.03 4.73
CA ALA A 556 28.99 12.42 4.19
C ALA A 556 29.48 11.50 3.05
N GLY A 557 29.19 10.20 3.12
CA GLY A 557 29.55 9.23 2.10
C GLY A 557 28.74 9.35 0.80
N LEU A 558 27.49 9.83 0.91
CA LEU A 558 26.54 9.99 -0.20
C LEU A 558 26.69 11.37 -0.86
N SER A 559 27.40 12.29 -0.22
CA SER A 559 27.63 13.65 -0.68
C SER A 559 28.90 13.70 -1.54
N LEU A 560 28.75 13.95 -2.82
CA LEU A 560 29.84 14.11 -3.77
C LEU A 560 30.31 15.57 -3.77
N ILE A 561 31.62 15.77 -4.02
CA ILE A 561 32.22 17.07 -4.27
C ILE A 561 33.07 16.89 -5.50
N HIS A 562 32.63 17.44 -6.63
CA HIS A 562 33.46 17.55 -7.83
C HIS A 562 34.36 18.75 -7.67
N ILE A 563 35.66 18.49 -7.62
CA ILE A 563 36.72 19.51 -7.51
C ILE A 563 37.11 19.99 -8.90
#